data_2c36024ee557063b45e44d68e66aef23
#
_entry.id   2c36024ee557063b45e44d68e66aef23
#
_cell.length_a   1.000
_cell.length_b   1.000
_cell.length_c   1.000
_cell.angle_alpha   90.00
_cell.angle_beta   90.00
_cell.angle_gamma   90.00
#
_symmetry.space_group_name_H-M   'P 1'
#
loop_
_entity.id
_entity.type
_entity.pdbx_description
1 polymer ?
#
loop_
_entity_poly.entity_id
_entity_poly.type
_entity_poly.pdbx_seq_one_letter_code
_entity_poly.pdbx_strand_id
1 'polypeptide(L)'
;MTCRLPRPGFQLTYPPAVAENQPIIKHRMNAELLAFAAHLRELMLARRFTRGAGESDRQFDPLARELFALQFHHNPAYGKICAVRGATPATVRHWSDIPAVPTAAFKELEFTSIPPAERTAVFHSSGTTGQQPSRHFHCAASLALYETSLCQGYEPHFGFAGRLVILTPPPAQAPHSSLVHMFDTLRRQFAPDTAQFFGQMGADAGWELDLPRLLPALTNASQSAEPVTLLGTAFSFVHLLDYLASENRRFKLPPGSRVLETGGYKNRSRTLPKAELHALIADCLGLAPAAIGCEYGMSELSSQAYDCALSADMGGFASEFFSEISAKAGSGGLRPLAGGEILDKARRSQTAATRSKPVATAKDDFCRDVYFEFPPWARVRIISPETGREAAEGETGLIRLHDLANVFSVAAIQTEDLGIRRGGGFELLGRATAAEPRGCSLNVGEVKSQQT
;
A
#
# COMPACT_ATOMS: atom_id res chain seq x y z
N MET A 1 27.52 23.42 71.77
CA MET A 1 26.66 22.25 72.01
C MET A 1 25.91 21.93 70.71
N THR A 2 26.48 21.01 69.92
CA THR A 2 25.94 20.59 68.62
C THR A 2 25.43 19.12 68.76
N CYS A 3 24.16 18.95 68.75
CA CYS A 3 23.54 17.65 68.81
C CYS A 3 23.49 17.01 67.41
N ARG A 4 24.20 15.90 67.20
CA ARG A 4 24.10 15.06 66.00
C ARG A 4 23.10 13.95 66.28
N LEU A 5 22.10 13.84 65.46
CA LEU A 5 21.22 12.67 65.36
C LEU A 5 21.77 11.62 64.39
N PRO A 6 21.68 10.32 64.68
CA PRO A 6 22.15 9.27 63.75
C PRO A 6 21.07 8.98 62.69
N ARG A 7 21.50 8.76 61.44
CA ARG A 7 20.64 8.26 60.35
C ARG A 7 20.60 6.73 60.43
N PRO A 8 19.40 6.10 60.33
CA PRO A 8 19.30 4.65 60.18
C PRO A 8 19.61 4.26 58.74
N GLY A 9 20.62 3.40 58.57
CA GLY A 9 20.93 2.76 57.29
C GLY A 9 19.91 1.66 56.98
N PHE A 10 19.12 1.84 55.92
CA PHE A 10 18.35 0.77 55.33
C PHE A 10 19.28 0.01 54.35
N GLN A 11 19.69 -1.19 54.74
CA GLN A 11 20.27 -2.16 53.80
C GLN A 11 19.14 -2.91 53.10
N LEU A 12 18.94 -2.66 51.79
CA LEU A 12 18.13 -3.46 50.94
C LEU A 12 18.91 -4.75 50.61
N THR A 13 18.54 -5.84 51.24
CA THR A 13 18.97 -7.18 50.86
C THR A 13 18.14 -7.63 49.67
N TYR A 14 18.76 -7.72 48.48
CA TYR A 14 18.18 -8.39 47.34
C TYR A 14 18.22 -9.91 47.57
N PRO A 15 17.10 -10.64 47.31
CA PRO A 15 17.18 -12.09 47.31
C PRO A 15 18.05 -12.57 46.14
N PRO A 16 18.71 -13.72 46.22
CA PRO A 16 19.56 -14.23 45.17
C PRO A 16 18.67 -14.51 43.92
N ALA A 17 19.18 -14.10 42.75
CA ALA A 17 18.56 -14.38 41.47
C ALA A 17 18.41 -15.92 41.32
N VAL A 18 17.19 -16.38 41.38
CA VAL A 18 16.84 -17.75 40.97
C VAL A 18 17.01 -17.80 39.46
N ALA A 19 18.05 -18.50 39.01
CA ALA A 19 18.23 -18.82 37.60
C ALA A 19 17.14 -19.85 37.25
N GLU A 20 15.96 -19.39 36.86
CA GLU A 20 14.96 -20.22 36.20
C GLU A 20 15.49 -20.53 34.80
N ASN A 21 16.04 -21.74 34.65
CA ASN A 21 16.14 -22.40 33.37
C ASN A 21 14.72 -22.71 32.88
N GLN A 22 14.02 -21.68 32.40
CA GLN A 22 12.82 -21.91 31.61
C GLN A 22 13.27 -22.46 30.25
N PRO A 23 12.74 -23.61 29.82
CA PRO A 23 12.98 -24.10 28.47
C PRO A 23 12.57 -22.99 27.52
N ILE A 24 13.44 -22.62 26.57
CA ILE A 24 13.12 -21.73 25.46
C ILE A 24 12.04 -22.47 24.66
N ILE A 25 10.79 -22.26 25.02
CA ILE A 25 9.64 -22.68 24.21
C ILE A 25 9.81 -21.85 22.92
N LYS A 26 10.28 -22.49 21.88
CA LYS A 26 10.26 -21.91 20.52
C LYS A 26 8.79 -21.67 20.23
N HIS A 27 8.32 -20.45 20.46
CA HIS A 27 6.99 -20.02 20.07
C HIS A 27 6.92 -20.13 18.54
N ARG A 28 6.34 -21.23 18.07
CA ARG A 28 5.96 -21.38 16.67
C ARG A 28 4.77 -20.46 16.39
N MET A 29 4.72 -19.96 15.15
CA MET A 29 3.56 -19.23 14.64
C MET A 29 2.28 -20.02 14.89
N ASN A 30 1.23 -19.34 15.29
CA ASN A 30 -0.05 -19.96 15.58
C ASN A 30 -0.66 -20.57 14.30
N ALA A 31 -1.03 -21.85 14.36
CA ALA A 31 -1.59 -22.57 13.22
C ALA A 31 -2.93 -22.01 12.74
N GLU A 32 -3.73 -21.42 13.63
CA GLU A 32 -5.03 -20.82 13.28
C GLU A 32 -4.86 -19.55 12.43
N LEU A 33 -3.89 -18.68 12.79
CA LEU A 33 -3.55 -17.50 11.98
C LEU A 33 -3.02 -17.91 10.60
N LEU A 34 -2.19 -18.95 10.52
CA LEU A 34 -1.70 -19.48 9.25
C LEU A 34 -2.83 -20.06 8.40
N ALA A 35 -3.75 -20.81 9.01
CA ALA A 35 -4.92 -21.36 8.32
C ALA A 35 -5.85 -20.24 7.80
N PHE A 36 -6.11 -19.23 8.63
CA PHE A 36 -6.90 -18.06 8.21
C PHE A 36 -6.23 -17.32 7.03
N ALA A 37 -4.92 -17.06 7.11
CA ALA A 37 -4.18 -16.39 6.04
C ALA A 37 -4.21 -17.18 4.73
N ALA A 38 -4.06 -18.52 4.80
CA ALA A 38 -4.16 -19.40 3.64
C ALA A 38 -5.56 -19.37 3.02
N HIS A 39 -6.60 -19.49 3.84
CA HIS A 39 -8.01 -19.42 3.39
C HIS A 39 -8.32 -18.07 2.73
N LEU A 40 -7.94 -16.97 3.37
CA LEU A 40 -8.15 -15.63 2.80
C LEU A 40 -7.43 -15.47 1.45
N ARG A 41 -6.19 -15.97 1.35
CA ARG A 41 -5.42 -15.95 0.11
C ARG A 41 -6.10 -16.76 -1.00
N GLU A 42 -6.66 -17.92 -0.69
CA GLU A 42 -7.45 -18.71 -1.66
C GLU A 42 -8.69 -17.95 -2.14
N LEU A 43 -9.42 -17.27 -1.24
CA LEU A 43 -10.58 -16.45 -1.61
C LEU A 43 -10.18 -15.31 -2.56
N MET A 44 -9.04 -14.64 -2.31
CA MET A 44 -8.52 -13.58 -3.18
C MET A 44 -8.14 -14.12 -4.56
N LEU A 45 -7.38 -15.21 -4.63
CA LEU A 45 -6.94 -15.82 -5.89
C LEU A 45 -8.10 -16.37 -6.70
N ALA A 46 -9.09 -16.96 -6.04
CA ALA A 46 -10.30 -17.45 -6.69
C ALA A 46 -11.28 -16.33 -7.05
N ARG A 47 -10.97 -15.06 -6.75
CA ARG A 47 -11.83 -13.88 -6.97
C ARG A 47 -13.24 -14.05 -6.40
N ARG A 48 -13.34 -14.72 -5.24
CA ARG A 48 -14.62 -15.03 -4.59
C ARG A 48 -15.16 -13.90 -3.72
N PHE A 49 -14.47 -12.78 -3.63
CA PHE A 49 -15.01 -11.60 -2.98
C PHE A 49 -15.97 -10.86 -3.92
N THR A 50 -17.19 -10.67 -3.45
CA THR A 50 -18.22 -9.94 -4.20
C THR A 50 -18.07 -8.44 -4.02
N ARG A 51 -18.29 -7.67 -5.11
CA ARG A 51 -18.42 -6.21 -5.06
C ARG A 51 -19.91 -5.88 -5.11
N GLY A 52 -20.38 -5.10 -4.17
CA GLY A 52 -21.79 -4.64 -4.11
C GLY A 52 -22.27 -4.46 -2.68
N ALA A 53 -23.09 -3.44 -2.46
CA ALA A 53 -23.65 -3.15 -1.13
C ALA A 53 -24.51 -4.33 -0.65
N GLY A 54 -24.32 -4.72 0.61
CA GLY A 54 -25.11 -5.77 1.28
C GLY A 54 -24.56 -7.20 1.12
N GLU A 55 -24.22 -7.69 -0.05
CA GLU A 55 -23.65 -9.04 -0.22
C GLU A 55 -22.16 -9.07 0.16
N SER A 56 -21.44 -8.00 -0.16
CA SER A 56 -20.07 -7.78 0.25
C SER A 56 -19.90 -7.75 1.77
N ASP A 57 -20.83 -7.15 2.50
CA ASP A 57 -20.77 -7.13 3.97
C ASP A 57 -21.13 -8.47 4.61
N ARG A 58 -22.03 -9.24 4.00
CA ARG A 58 -22.37 -10.61 4.46
C ARG A 58 -21.16 -11.54 4.43
N GLN A 59 -20.25 -11.33 3.48
CA GLN A 59 -19.00 -12.10 3.40
C GLN A 59 -17.91 -11.53 4.28
N PHE A 60 -17.78 -10.21 4.35
CA PHE A 60 -16.73 -9.51 5.08
C PHE A 60 -16.87 -9.65 6.60
N ASP A 61 -18.09 -9.47 7.14
CA ASP A 61 -18.34 -9.43 8.58
C ASP A 61 -17.92 -10.72 9.32
N PRO A 62 -18.27 -11.93 8.87
CA PRO A 62 -17.82 -13.16 9.53
C PRO A 62 -16.30 -13.29 9.55
N LEU A 63 -15.63 -13.00 8.42
CA LEU A 63 -14.16 -13.06 8.33
C LEU A 63 -13.50 -12.02 9.24
N ALA A 64 -14.03 -10.81 9.30
CA ALA A 64 -13.48 -9.74 10.11
C ALA A 64 -13.60 -10.06 11.62
N ARG A 65 -14.73 -10.64 12.05
CA ARG A 65 -14.92 -11.06 13.46
C ARG A 65 -14.09 -12.28 13.83
N GLU A 66 -13.93 -13.23 12.91
CA GLU A 66 -13.01 -14.36 13.09
C GLU A 66 -11.56 -13.87 13.25
N LEU A 67 -11.10 -13.00 12.33
CA LEU A 67 -9.79 -12.39 12.40
C LEU A 67 -9.60 -11.60 13.70
N PHE A 68 -10.59 -10.82 14.11
CA PHE A 68 -10.56 -10.09 15.38
C PHE A 68 -10.37 -11.02 16.57
N ALA A 69 -11.09 -12.14 16.63
CA ALA A 69 -10.94 -13.13 17.70
C ALA A 69 -9.51 -13.70 17.73
N LEU A 70 -8.94 -14.06 16.59
CA LEU A 70 -7.56 -14.51 16.47
C LEU A 70 -6.55 -13.44 16.93
N GLN A 71 -6.73 -12.20 16.49
CA GLN A 71 -5.84 -11.09 16.86
C GLN A 71 -5.98 -10.71 18.34
N PHE A 72 -7.17 -10.78 18.90
CA PHE A 72 -7.41 -10.55 20.34
C PHE A 72 -6.60 -11.54 21.20
N HIS A 73 -6.54 -12.80 20.81
CA HIS A 73 -5.83 -13.85 21.56
C HIS A 73 -4.33 -13.89 21.28
N HIS A 74 -3.91 -13.63 20.03
CA HIS A 74 -2.54 -13.87 19.57
C HIS A 74 -1.69 -12.61 19.35
N ASN A 75 -2.27 -11.41 19.49
CA ASN A 75 -1.55 -10.14 19.49
C ASN A 75 -1.65 -9.49 20.88
N PRO A 76 -0.66 -9.68 21.76
CA PRO A 76 -0.77 -9.28 23.17
C PRO A 76 -1.01 -7.77 23.36
N ALA A 77 -0.40 -6.93 22.53
CA ALA A 77 -0.59 -5.48 22.60
C ALA A 77 -2.01 -5.08 22.22
N TYR A 78 -2.53 -5.66 21.14
CA TYR A 78 -3.89 -5.40 20.68
C TYR A 78 -4.96 -5.95 21.63
N GLY A 79 -4.78 -7.21 22.10
CA GLY A 79 -5.68 -7.83 23.05
C GLY A 79 -5.86 -7.03 24.33
N LYS A 80 -4.77 -6.46 24.87
CA LYS A 80 -4.82 -5.57 26.05
C LYS A 80 -5.64 -4.30 25.78
N ILE A 81 -5.43 -3.66 24.63
CA ILE A 81 -6.19 -2.45 24.24
C ILE A 81 -7.68 -2.77 24.11
N CYS A 82 -8.02 -3.88 23.46
CA CYS A 82 -9.39 -4.31 23.27
C CYS A 82 -10.07 -4.65 24.63
N ALA A 83 -9.38 -5.37 25.51
CA ALA A 83 -9.89 -5.72 26.82
C ALA A 83 -10.21 -4.48 27.68
N VAL A 84 -9.32 -3.47 27.70
CA VAL A 84 -9.54 -2.20 28.41
C VAL A 84 -10.76 -1.45 27.84
N ARG A 85 -11.05 -1.58 26.54
CA ARG A 85 -12.22 -0.98 25.90
C ARG A 85 -13.48 -1.82 26.03
N GLY A 86 -13.44 -2.97 26.72
CA GLY A 86 -14.55 -3.90 26.83
C GLY A 86 -14.93 -4.61 25.52
N ALA A 87 -14.09 -4.50 24.50
CA ALA A 87 -14.29 -5.14 23.21
C ALA A 87 -13.61 -6.51 23.19
N THR A 88 -14.42 -7.56 23.23
CA THR A 88 -13.98 -8.96 23.23
C THR A 88 -14.65 -9.71 22.07
N PRO A 89 -14.21 -10.91 21.72
CA PRO A 89 -14.92 -11.74 20.73
C PRO A 89 -16.39 -11.99 21.07
N ALA A 90 -16.73 -11.95 22.36
CA ALA A 90 -18.11 -12.10 22.83
C ALA A 90 -18.97 -10.83 22.72
N THR A 91 -18.36 -9.64 22.73
CA THR A 91 -19.09 -8.35 22.71
C THR A 91 -19.12 -7.70 21.33
N VAL A 92 -18.14 -7.93 20.47
CA VAL A 92 -18.11 -7.44 19.09
C VAL A 92 -19.11 -8.23 18.24
N ARG A 93 -20.16 -7.54 17.77
CA ARG A 93 -21.27 -8.16 17.01
C ARG A 93 -21.20 -7.90 15.51
N HIS A 94 -20.49 -6.85 15.11
CA HIS A 94 -20.32 -6.44 13.72
C HIS A 94 -18.89 -5.98 13.48
N TRP A 95 -18.37 -6.09 12.27
CA TRP A 95 -17.00 -5.70 11.94
C TRP A 95 -16.71 -4.22 12.27
N SER A 96 -17.70 -3.35 12.19
CA SER A 96 -17.55 -1.92 12.53
C SER A 96 -17.32 -1.65 14.01
N ASP A 97 -17.61 -2.63 14.88
CA ASP A 97 -17.39 -2.54 16.33
C ASP A 97 -15.95 -2.91 16.72
N ILE A 98 -15.18 -3.48 15.79
CA ILE A 98 -13.78 -3.86 16.02
C ILE A 98 -12.95 -2.61 16.34
N PRO A 99 -12.27 -2.56 17.50
CA PRO A 99 -11.50 -1.40 17.91
C PRO A 99 -10.33 -1.11 16.96
N ALA A 100 -10.32 0.10 16.39
CA ALA A 100 -9.19 0.54 15.59
C ALA A 100 -8.04 1.07 16.45
N VAL A 101 -6.81 0.82 16.01
CA VAL A 101 -5.58 1.31 16.61
C VAL A 101 -5.08 2.52 15.82
N PRO A 102 -4.74 3.64 16.48
CA PRO A 102 -4.13 4.77 15.80
C PRO A 102 -2.79 4.39 15.16
N THR A 103 -2.53 4.88 13.96
CA THR A 103 -1.24 4.65 13.28
C THR A 103 -0.04 5.08 14.11
N ALA A 104 -0.17 6.15 14.91
CA ALA A 104 0.89 6.61 15.82
C ALA A 104 1.28 5.55 16.86
N ALA A 105 0.36 4.68 17.29
CA ALA A 105 0.64 3.65 18.28
C ALA A 105 1.62 2.57 17.77
N PHE A 106 1.78 2.39 16.46
CA PHE A 106 2.77 1.47 15.87
C PHE A 106 4.23 1.95 16.03
N LYS A 107 4.42 3.21 16.44
CA LYS A 107 5.74 3.72 16.82
C LYS A 107 6.17 3.20 18.19
N GLU A 108 5.22 3.09 19.10
CA GLU A 108 5.43 2.76 20.51
C GLU A 108 5.30 1.28 20.82
N LEU A 109 4.37 0.60 20.14
CA LEU A 109 3.99 -0.79 20.42
C LEU A 109 4.23 -1.69 19.22
N GLU A 110 4.64 -2.93 19.51
CA GLU A 110 4.72 -3.98 18.49
C GLU A 110 3.35 -4.67 18.33
N PHE A 111 2.60 -4.24 17.33
CA PHE A 111 1.34 -4.89 16.96
C PHE A 111 1.60 -6.04 16.01
N THR A 112 2.04 -7.16 16.56
CA THR A 112 2.31 -8.36 15.76
C THR A 112 2.07 -9.63 16.56
N SER A 113 1.57 -10.66 15.89
CA SER A 113 1.48 -12.04 16.38
C SER A 113 2.65 -12.92 15.89
N ILE A 114 3.59 -12.34 15.13
CA ILE A 114 4.74 -13.08 14.58
C ILE A 114 5.86 -13.16 15.64
N PRO A 115 6.23 -14.37 16.06
CA PRO A 115 7.37 -14.56 16.96
C PRO A 115 8.65 -13.94 16.39
N PRO A 116 9.53 -13.34 17.22
CA PRO A 116 10.76 -12.69 16.72
C PRO A 116 11.61 -13.57 15.80
N ALA A 117 11.69 -14.88 16.09
CA ALA A 117 12.49 -15.83 15.30
C ALA A 117 11.91 -16.13 13.90
N GLU A 118 10.65 -15.78 13.65
CA GLU A 118 9.97 -16.03 12.38
C GLU A 118 9.76 -14.75 11.55
N ARG A 119 10.24 -13.61 12.06
CA ARG A 119 10.19 -12.33 11.35
C ARG A 119 11.25 -12.31 10.25
N THR A 120 10.83 -12.23 9.00
CA THR A 120 11.71 -12.23 7.81
C THR A 120 11.88 -10.85 7.20
N ALA A 121 10.94 -9.92 7.46
CA ALA A 121 11.00 -8.54 7.01
C ALA A 121 10.30 -7.60 8.00
N VAL A 122 10.65 -6.33 7.92
CA VAL A 122 9.98 -5.25 8.64
C VAL A 122 9.85 -4.05 7.70
N PHE A 123 8.64 -3.51 7.59
CA PHE A 123 8.40 -2.25 6.91
C PHE A 123 8.33 -1.12 7.93
N HIS A 124 8.95 -0.01 7.58
CA HIS A 124 8.98 1.19 8.40
C HIS A 124 8.17 2.30 7.74
N SER A 125 7.40 3.04 8.54
CA SER A 125 6.90 4.32 8.05
C SER A 125 8.07 5.29 7.89
N SER A 126 7.92 6.28 7.00
CA SER A 126 8.86 7.39 6.95
C SER A 126 8.75 8.17 8.25
N GLY A 127 9.73 8.03 9.13
CA GLY A 127 9.88 8.88 10.30
C GLY A 127 10.15 10.32 9.86
N THR A 128 9.54 11.31 10.51
CA THR A 128 10.06 12.68 10.53
C THR A 128 11.32 12.70 11.38
N THR A 129 12.24 13.58 11.05
CA THR A 129 13.54 13.75 11.74
C THR A 129 13.39 13.70 13.27
N GLY A 130 13.99 12.70 13.91
CA GLY A 130 14.03 12.55 15.37
C GLY A 130 12.96 11.65 16.02
N GLN A 131 11.99 11.09 15.27
CA GLN A 131 11.01 10.16 15.81
C GLN A 131 11.26 8.71 15.36
N GLN A 132 10.94 7.75 16.23
CA GLN A 132 10.98 6.34 15.83
C GLN A 132 9.97 6.07 14.72
N PRO A 133 10.39 5.38 13.64
CA PRO A 133 9.44 4.94 12.61
C PRO A 133 8.49 3.89 13.18
N SER A 134 7.27 3.83 12.66
CA SER A 134 6.40 2.68 12.92
C SER A 134 7.02 1.41 12.32
N ARG A 135 6.72 0.26 12.91
CA ARG A 135 7.27 -1.03 12.50
C ARG A 135 6.12 -1.99 12.19
N HIS A 136 6.12 -2.50 10.98
CA HIS A 136 5.20 -3.53 10.57
C HIS A 136 5.99 -4.79 10.21
N PHE A 137 5.85 -5.84 11.03
CA PHE A 137 6.64 -7.07 10.92
C PHE A 137 5.97 -8.06 9.98
N HIS A 138 6.80 -8.74 9.19
CA HIS A 138 6.36 -9.76 8.25
C HIS A 138 7.10 -11.09 8.44
N CYS A 139 6.39 -12.16 8.10
CA CYS A 139 6.94 -13.50 7.87
C CYS A 139 6.61 -13.92 6.43
N ALA A 140 7.07 -15.09 6.02
CA ALA A 140 6.80 -15.59 4.66
C ALA A 140 5.30 -15.66 4.33
N ALA A 141 4.46 -16.09 5.27
CA ALA A 141 3.01 -16.19 5.06
C ALA A 141 2.35 -14.81 4.93
N SER A 142 2.74 -13.83 5.75
CA SER A 142 2.18 -12.48 5.67
C SER A 142 2.63 -11.75 4.41
N LEU A 143 3.88 -11.93 3.96
CA LEU A 143 4.36 -11.38 2.69
C LEU A 143 3.61 -12.00 1.50
N ALA A 144 3.41 -13.32 1.49
CA ALA A 144 2.65 -13.99 0.44
C ALA A 144 1.19 -13.48 0.36
N LEU A 145 0.57 -13.18 1.51
CA LEU A 145 -0.77 -12.60 1.55
C LEU A 145 -0.76 -11.13 1.08
N TYR A 146 0.19 -10.31 1.54
CA TYR A 146 0.42 -8.95 1.08
C TYR A 146 0.57 -8.89 -0.44
N GLU A 147 1.47 -9.71 -1.00
CA GLU A 147 1.74 -9.77 -2.44
C GLU A 147 0.51 -10.22 -3.23
N THR A 148 -0.27 -11.17 -2.69
CA THR A 148 -1.53 -11.59 -3.31
C THR A 148 -2.56 -10.46 -3.28
N SER A 149 -2.75 -9.79 -2.14
CA SER A 149 -3.64 -8.64 -2.00
C SER A 149 -3.28 -7.52 -2.98
N LEU A 150 -1.99 -7.18 -3.04
CA LEU A 150 -1.46 -6.18 -3.97
C LEU A 150 -1.79 -6.53 -5.42
N CYS A 151 -1.43 -7.73 -5.89
CA CYS A 151 -1.59 -8.11 -7.30
C CYS A 151 -3.06 -8.17 -7.70
N GLN A 152 -3.92 -8.76 -6.85
CA GLN A 152 -5.36 -8.85 -7.11
C GLN A 152 -6.07 -7.50 -7.02
N GLY A 153 -5.54 -6.55 -6.22
CA GLY A 153 -6.04 -5.18 -6.15
C GLY A 153 -5.57 -4.30 -7.31
N TYR A 154 -4.30 -4.43 -7.71
CA TYR A 154 -3.68 -3.64 -8.78
C TYR A 154 -4.23 -3.96 -10.17
N GLU A 155 -4.32 -5.25 -10.47
CA GLU A 155 -4.63 -5.76 -11.81
C GLU A 155 -5.94 -5.20 -12.41
N PRO A 156 -7.08 -5.10 -11.68
CA PRO A 156 -8.31 -4.54 -12.22
C PRO A 156 -8.22 -3.06 -12.60
N HIS A 157 -7.31 -2.31 -11.98
CA HIS A 157 -7.14 -0.87 -12.21
C HIS A 157 -6.13 -0.56 -13.30
N PHE A 158 -5.00 -1.27 -13.32
CA PHE A 158 -3.87 -0.94 -14.20
C PHE A 158 -3.63 -1.99 -15.29
N GLY A 159 -4.08 -3.23 -15.10
CA GLY A 159 -3.77 -4.32 -16.03
C GLY A 159 -2.26 -4.50 -16.21
N PHE A 160 -1.89 -5.02 -17.37
CA PHE A 160 -0.49 -5.23 -17.74
C PHE A 160 -0.15 -4.38 -18.95
N ALA A 161 0.84 -3.51 -18.83
CA ALA A 161 1.41 -2.80 -19.94
C ALA A 161 2.90 -3.13 -20.01
N GLY A 162 3.28 -3.88 -21.00
CA GLY A 162 4.61 -4.26 -21.48
C GLY A 162 5.79 -4.11 -20.53
N ARG A 163 6.34 -2.91 -20.39
CA ARG A 163 7.56 -2.61 -19.64
C ARG A 163 7.27 -1.78 -18.40
N LEU A 164 7.99 -2.03 -17.29
CA LEU A 164 7.92 -1.18 -16.09
C LEU A 164 9.16 -0.28 -15.98
N VAL A 165 8.93 1.00 -15.76
CA VAL A 165 9.94 2.03 -15.44
C VAL A 165 9.68 2.48 -14.01
N ILE A 166 10.56 2.08 -13.07
CA ILE A 166 10.33 2.26 -11.63
C ILE A 166 11.22 3.39 -11.10
N LEU A 167 10.61 4.48 -10.63
CA LEU A 167 11.30 5.70 -10.21
C LEU A 167 11.72 5.69 -8.74
N THR A 168 11.92 4.51 -8.16
CA THR A 168 12.44 4.34 -6.79
C THR A 168 13.75 3.55 -6.81
N PRO A 169 14.53 3.57 -5.70
CA PRO A 169 15.64 2.65 -5.52
C PRO A 169 15.19 1.18 -5.56
N PRO A 170 16.08 0.23 -5.89
CA PRO A 170 15.80 -1.20 -5.81
C PRO A 170 15.72 -1.68 -4.35
N PRO A 171 15.11 -2.85 -4.08
CA PRO A 171 14.95 -3.41 -2.73
C PRO A 171 16.24 -3.50 -1.92
N ALA A 172 17.37 -3.81 -2.57
CA ALA A 172 18.67 -3.90 -1.90
C ALA A 172 19.12 -2.58 -1.25
N GLN A 173 18.67 -1.42 -1.77
CA GLN A 173 18.97 -0.10 -1.25
C GLN A 173 17.91 0.42 -0.26
N ALA A 174 16.69 -0.10 -0.31
CA ALA A 174 15.58 0.32 0.53
C ALA A 174 14.78 -0.89 1.09
N PRO A 175 15.43 -1.80 1.84
CA PRO A 175 14.83 -3.10 2.24
C PRO A 175 13.65 -2.96 3.21
N HIS A 176 13.52 -1.82 3.88
CA HIS A 176 12.43 -1.56 4.84
C HIS A 176 11.29 -0.72 4.27
N SER A 177 11.30 -0.45 2.97
CA SER A 177 10.24 0.30 2.30
C SER A 177 9.14 -0.62 1.78
N SER A 178 7.93 -0.51 2.34
CA SER A 178 6.74 -1.22 1.81
C SER A 178 6.47 -0.84 0.35
N LEU A 179 6.68 0.43 -0.02
CA LEU A 179 6.50 0.91 -1.39
C LEU A 179 7.47 0.24 -2.38
N VAL A 180 8.76 0.15 -2.00
CA VAL A 180 9.76 -0.52 -2.86
C VAL A 180 9.46 -2.01 -2.97
N HIS A 181 9.02 -2.65 -1.88
CA HIS A 181 8.55 -4.04 -1.92
C HIS A 181 7.32 -4.20 -2.82
N MET A 182 6.37 -3.27 -2.77
CA MET A 182 5.21 -3.22 -3.66
C MET A 182 5.64 -3.19 -5.13
N PHE A 183 6.50 -2.25 -5.51
CA PHE A 183 6.96 -2.11 -6.90
C PHE A 183 7.81 -3.30 -7.37
N ASP A 184 8.63 -3.88 -6.49
CA ASP A 184 9.38 -5.09 -6.81
C ASP A 184 8.46 -6.31 -6.98
N THR A 185 7.40 -6.39 -6.21
CA THR A 185 6.38 -7.44 -6.38
C THR A 185 5.68 -7.32 -7.73
N LEU A 186 5.25 -6.10 -8.12
CA LEU A 186 4.68 -5.86 -9.45
C LEU A 186 5.69 -6.22 -10.56
N ARG A 187 6.98 -5.83 -10.38
CA ARG A 187 8.05 -6.19 -11.31
C ARG A 187 8.17 -7.71 -11.47
N ARG A 188 8.30 -8.44 -10.37
CA ARG A 188 8.47 -9.89 -10.38
C ARG A 188 7.28 -10.62 -11.00
N GLN A 189 6.08 -10.10 -10.74
CA GLN A 189 4.84 -10.74 -11.17
C GLN A 189 4.53 -10.45 -12.64
N PHE A 190 4.77 -9.24 -13.11
CA PHE A 190 4.21 -8.76 -14.36
C PHE A 190 5.23 -8.42 -15.44
N ALA A 191 6.47 -8.11 -15.06
CA ALA A 191 7.51 -7.69 -16.01
C ALA A 191 8.92 -8.12 -15.55
N PRO A 192 9.16 -9.41 -15.26
CA PRO A 192 10.42 -9.87 -14.66
C PRO A 192 11.65 -9.51 -15.50
N ASP A 193 11.54 -9.53 -16.83
CA ASP A 193 12.64 -9.33 -17.76
C ASP A 193 12.73 -7.91 -18.32
N THR A 194 11.68 -7.10 -18.20
CA THR A 194 11.56 -5.81 -18.87
C THR A 194 11.50 -4.62 -17.91
N ALA A 195 11.34 -4.87 -16.60
CA ALA A 195 11.27 -3.82 -15.58
C ALA A 195 12.65 -3.41 -15.08
N GLN A 196 12.84 -2.10 -14.88
CA GLN A 196 14.08 -1.53 -14.35
C GLN A 196 13.79 -0.46 -13.30
N PHE A 197 14.65 -0.44 -12.26
CA PHE A 197 14.70 0.63 -11.27
C PHE A 197 15.62 1.76 -11.75
N PHE A 198 15.13 2.98 -11.66
CA PHE A 198 15.82 4.21 -12.04
C PHE A 198 15.94 5.20 -10.88
N GLY A 199 15.64 4.77 -9.65
CA GLY A 199 15.99 5.49 -8.44
C GLY A 199 17.23 4.90 -7.81
N GLN A 200 17.89 5.71 -7.00
CA GLN A 200 19.05 5.33 -6.19
C GLN A 200 19.04 6.08 -4.86
N MET A 201 19.83 5.60 -3.90
CA MET A 201 20.05 6.32 -2.66
C MET A 201 21.11 7.40 -2.90
N GLY A 202 20.75 8.65 -2.62
CA GLY A 202 21.66 9.79 -2.63
C GLY A 202 22.59 9.82 -1.42
N ALA A 203 23.54 10.73 -1.43
CA ALA A 203 24.53 10.92 -0.35
C ALA A 203 23.89 11.32 0.99
N ASP A 204 22.74 11.99 0.94
CA ASP A 204 21.93 12.41 2.11
C ASP A 204 20.94 11.33 2.58
N ALA A 205 21.10 10.09 2.10
CA ALA A 205 20.17 8.99 2.29
C ALA A 205 18.75 9.26 1.75
N GLY A 206 18.59 10.24 0.88
CA GLY A 206 17.38 10.49 0.11
C GLY A 206 17.33 9.70 -1.18
N TRP A 207 16.15 9.62 -1.77
CA TRP A 207 16.00 9.02 -3.08
C TRP A 207 16.24 10.05 -4.17
N GLU A 208 17.04 9.67 -5.15
CA GLU A 208 17.36 10.46 -6.33
C GLU A 208 17.06 9.65 -7.60
N LEU A 209 16.80 10.35 -8.71
CA LEU A 209 16.63 9.69 -10.00
C LEU A 209 18.00 9.51 -10.68
N ASP A 210 18.23 8.33 -11.21
CA ASP A 210 19.34 8.04 -12.12
C ASP A 210 18.97 8.55 -13.53
N LEU A 211 18.99 9.86 -13.70
CA LEU A 211 18.64 10.52 -14.96
C LEU A 211 19.48 10.04 -16.15
N PRO A 212 20.80 9.80 -16.02
CA PRO A 212 21.63 9.27 -17.10
C PRO A 212 21.12 7.94 -17.67
N ARG A 213 20.50 7.08 -16.83
CA ARG A 213 19.90 5.82 -17.30
C ARG A 213 18.42 5.98 -17.66
N LEU A 214 17.67 6.81 -16.95
CA LEU A 214 16.23 7.00 -17.16
C LEU A 214 15.92 7.66 -18.50
N LEU A 215 16.65 8.70 -18.88
CA LEU A 215 16.35 9.46 -20.10
C LEU A 215 16.50 8.65 -21.39
N PRO A 216 17.57 7.85 -21.58
CA PRO A 216 17.64 6.90 -22.69
C PRO A 216 16.50 5.88 -22.69
N ALA A 217 16.09 5.38 -21.51
CA ALA A 217 14.99 4.43 -21.41
C ALA A 217 13.64 5.04 -21.84
N LEU A 218 13.35 6.29 -21.45
CA LEU A 218 12.17 7.03 -21.91
C LEU A 218 12.23 7.37 -23.40
N THR A 219 13.43 7.68 -23.93
CA THR A 219 13.63 7.91 -25.37
C THR A 219 13.31 6.64 -26.16
N ASN A 220 13.87 5.51 -25.75
CA ASN A 220 13.62 4.22 -26.39
C ASN A 220 12.12 3.83 -26.28
N ALA A 221 11.49 4.08 -25.14
CA ALA A 221 10.06 3.84 -24.96
C ALA A 221 9.23 4.68 -25.94
N SER A 222 9.56 5.97 -26.14
CA SER A 222 8.85 6.85 -27.07
C SER A 222 9.01 6.44 -28.54
N GLN A 223 10.06 5.71 -28.86
CA GLN A 223 10.33 5.18 -30.22
C GLN A 223 9.79 3.76 -30.43
N SER A 224 9.33 3.12 -29.37
CA SER A 224 8.74 1.78 -29.39
C SER A 224 7.23 1.86 -29.61
N ALA A 225 6.64 0.78 -30.13
CA ALA A 225 5.18 0.59 -30.11
C ALA A 225 4.69 -0.09 -28.83
N GLU A 226 5.62 -0.55 -27.96
CA GLU A 226 5.31 -1.27 -26.73
C GLU A 226 4.98 -0.26 -25.61
N PRO A 227 3.79 -0.35 -24.99
CA PRO A 227 3.42 0.53 -23.90
C PRO A 227 4.31 0.33 -22.68
N VAL A 228 4.46 1.39 -21.88
CA VAL A 228 5.22 1.35 -20.63
C VAL A 228 4.34 1.81 -19.47
N THR A 229 4.57 1.24 -18.27
CA THR A 229 3.99 1.75 -17.04
C THR A 229 5.11 2.35 -16.18
N LEU A 230 4.97 3.64 -15.83
CA LEU A 230 5.85 4.31 -14.90
C LEU A 230 5.28 4.19 -13.49
N LEU A 231 6.10 3.74 -12.54
CA LEU A 231 5.76 3.64 -11.12
C LEU A 231 6.65 4.59 -10.32
N GLY A 232 6.07 5.45 -9.48
CA GLY A 232 6.88 6.39 -8.72
C GLY A 232 6.11 7.11 -7.62
N THR A 233 6.86 7.85 -6.79
CA THR A 233 6.27 8.77 -5.82
C THR A 233 5.98 10.13 -6.46
N ALA A 234 5.07 10.89 -5.87
CA ALA A 234 4.79 12.25 -6.32
C ALA A 234 6.07 13.09 -6.43
N PHE A 235 6.98 13.02 -5.43
CA PHE A 235 8.23 13.77 -5.49
C PHE A 235 9.19 13.28 -6.60
N SER A 236 9.25 11.96 -6.88
CA SER A 236 10.06 11.44 -7.97
C SER A 236 9.57 11.96 -9.32
N PHE A 237 8.24 12.03 -9.50
CA PHE A 237 7.68 12.65 -10.70
C PHE A 237 7.98 14.15 -10.77
N VAL A 238 7.87 14.90 -9.66
CA VAL A 238 8.24 16.33 -9.64
C VAL A 238 9.71 16.53 -10.04
N HIS A 239 10.63 15.73 -9.51
CA HIS A 239 12.05 15.81 -9.91
C HIS A 239 12.26 15.53 -11.39
N LEU A 240 11.56 14.51 -11.94
CA LEU A 240 11.61 14.25 -13.38
C LEU A 240 11.06 15.41 -14.20
N LEU A 241 9.90 15.95 -13.82
CA LEU A 241 9.24 17.05 -14.51
C LEU A 241 10.06 18.34 -14.46
N ASP A 242 10.65 18.68 -13.32
CA ASP A 242 11.49 19.86 -13.17
C ASP A 242 12.76 19.75 -14.05
N TYR A 243 13.37 18.54 -14.12
CA TYR A 243 14.49 18.30 -15.03
C TYR A 243 14.06 18.43 -16.50
N LEU A 244 12.95 17.80 -16.89
CA LEU A 244 12.45 17.88 -18.27
C LEU A 244 12.11 19.31 -18.68
N ALA A 245 11.57 20.10 -17.75
CA ALA A 245 11.29 21.52 -17.98
C ALA A 245 12.57 22.33 -18.17
N SER A 246 13.63 22.09 -17.37
CA SER A 246 14.92 22.78 -17.51
C SER A 246 15.62 22.50 -18.85
N GLU A 247 15.43 21.28 -19.37
CA GLU A 247 15.97 20.87 -20.68
C GLU A 247 15.03 21.16 -21.86
N ASN A 248 13.88 21.78 -21.60
CA ASN A 248 12.81 22.00 -22.59
C ASN A 248 12.46 20.70 -23.35
N ARG A 249 12.37 19.60 -22.63
CA ARG A 249 12.20 18.25 -23.19
C ARG A 249 10.84 17.67 -22.83
N ARG A 250 10.25 16.97 -23.81
CA ARG A 250 9.00 16.24 -23.65
C ARG A 250 9.11 14.88 -24.31
N PHE A 251 8.32 13.94 -23.86
CA PHE A 251 8.18 12.62 -24.43
C PHE A 251 6.77 12.42 -24.96
N LYS A 252 6.62 11.55 -25.92
CA LYS A 252 5.33 11.03 -26.35
C LYS A 252 5.38 9.52 -26.21
N LEU A 253 4.92 9.02 -25.09
CA LEU A 253 4.89 7.59 -24.83
C LEU A 253 3.84 6.89 -25.72
N PRO A 254 4.04 5.61 -26.08
CA PRO A 254 3.12 4.87 -26.94
C PRO A 254 1.73 4.72 -26.29
N PRO A 255 0.68 4.57 -27.12
CA PRO A 255 -0.67 4.31 -26.63
C PRO A 255 -0.72 3.09 -25.70
N GLY A 256 -1.52 3.18 -24.65
CA GLY A 256 -1.60 2.16 -23.60
C GLY A 256 -0.57 2.32 -22.49
N SER A 257 0.38 3.27 -22.61
CA SER A 257 1.29 3.61 -21.51
C SER A 257 0.52 4.27 -20.35
N ARG A 258 1.02 4.05 -19.12
CA ARG A 258 0.33 4.44 -17.88
C ARG A 258 1.31 4.97 -16.85
N VAL A 259 0.76 5.67 -15.86
CA VAL A 259 1.48 6.13 -14.67
C VAL A 259 0.71 5.72 -13.44
N LEU A 260 1.39 5.12 -12.48
CA LEU A 260 0.95 5.00 -11.10
C LEU A 260 1.85 5.87 -10.24
N GLU A 261 1.28 6.94 -9.68
CA GLU A 261 1.95 7.72 -8.65
C GLU A 261 1.44 7.35 -7.27
N THR A 262 2.29 7.41 -6.28
CA THR A 262 1.90 7.28 -4.88
C THR A 262 2.22 8.60 -4.17
N GLY A 263 1.28 9.07 -3.37
CA GLY A 263 1.37 10.36 -2.70
C GLY A 263 2.61 10.52 -1.82
N GLY A 264 2.85 11.74 -1.40
CA GLY A 264 3.89 12.10 -0.45
C GLY A 264 5.07 12.85 -1.08
N TYR A 265 5.24 14.10 -0.63
CA TYR A 265 6.32 15.00 -1.09
C TYR A 265 7.50 15.04 -0.11
N LYS A 266 7.28 14.74 1.18
CA LYS A 266 8.29 14.61 2.24
C LYS A 266 9.26 15.78 2.37
N ASN A 267 8.85 16.98 1.99
CA ASN A 267 9.72 18.16 1.91
C ASN A 267 10.96 17.96 1.01
N ARG A 268 10.90 17.01 0.06
CA ARG A 268 12.00 16.71 -0.88
C ARG A 268 11.83 17.32 -2.26
N SER A 269 10.65 17.85 -2.54
CA SER A 269 10.31 18.62 -3.73
C SER A 269 9.29 19.69 -3.39
N ARG A 270 9.01 20.57 -4.33
CA ARG A 270 7.82 21.41 -4.26
C ARG A 270 6.58 20.54 -4.20
N THR A 271 5.60 20.96 -3.43
CA THR A 271 4.32 20.28 -3.31
C THR A 271 3.36 20.82 -4.36
N LEU A 272 2.70 19.92 -5.08
CA LEU A 272 1.69 20.24 -6.07
C LEU A 272 0.35 19.63 -5.69
N PRO A 273 -0.78 20.28 -5.95
CA PRO A 273 -2.07 19.63 -5.95
C PRO A 273 -2.06 18.43 -6.90
N LYS A 274 -2.72 17.33 -6.55
CA LYS A 274 -2.75 16.10 -7.36
C LYS A 274 -3.14 16.37 -8.82
N ALA A 275 -4.19 17.16 -9.04
CA ALA A 275 -4.66 17.48 -10.39
C ALA A 275 -3.60 18.23 -11.22
N GLU A 276 -2.83 19.13 -10.59
CA GLU A 276 -1.73 19.84 -11.24
C GLU A 276 -0.57 18.89 -11.58
N LEU A 277 -0.17 18.03 -10.64
CA LEU A 277 0.84 17.01 -10.89
C LEU A 277 0.46 16.11 -12.06
N HIS A 278 -0.78 15.60 -12.07
CA HIS A 278 -1.28 14.73 -13.15
C HIS A 278 -1.33 15.45 -14.50
N ALA A 279 -1.74 16.73 -14.53
CA ALA A 279 -1.73 17.54 -15.74
C ALA A 279 -0.31 17.72 -16.31
N LEU A 280 0.67 18.00 -15.44
CA LEU A 280 2.08 18.11 -15.86
C LEU A 280 2.65 16.79 -16.36
N ILE A 281 2.33 15.66 -15.69
CA ILE A 281 2.74 14.32 -16.15
C ILE A 281 2.13 14.03 -17.52
N ALA A 282 0.82 14.31 -17.70
CA ALA A 282 0.12 14.10 -18.97
C ALA A 282 0.79 14.89 -20.12
N ASP A 283 1.05 16.17 -19.90
CA ASP A 283 1.67 17.06 -20.88
C ASP A 283 3.12 16.64 -21.21
N CYS A 284 3.96 16.40 -20.18
CA CYS A 284 5.37 16.08 -20.39
C CYS A 284 5.61 14.68 -20.97
N LEU A 285 4.73 13.72 -20.73
CA LEU A 285 4.87 12.34 -21.21
C LEU A 285 3.93 12.00 -22.38
N GLY A 286 3.08 12.93 -22.80
CA GLY A 286 2.13 12.75 -23.90
C GLY A 286 1.07 11.71 -23.61
N LEU A 287 0.58 11.64 -22.38
CA LEU A 287 -0.43 10.68 -21.90
C LEU A 287 -1.82 11.31 -21.82
N ALA A 288 -2.85 10.49 -22.01
CA ALA A 288 -4.20 10.90 -21.63
C ALA A 288 -4.32 11.03 -20.10
N PRO A 289 -5.05 12.02 -19.55
CA PRO A 289 -5.25 12.14 -18.10
C PRO A 289 -5.78 10.84 -17.45
N ALA A 290 -6.66 10.11 -18.12
CA ALA A 290 -7.18 8.83 -17.67
C ALA A 290 -6.13 7.71 -17.60
N ALA A 291 -4.92 7.90 -18.13
CA ALA A 291 -3.83 6.94 -18.04
C ALA A 291 -2.95 7.14 -16.78
N ILE A 292 -3.29 8.12 -15.94
CA ILE A 292 -2.55 8.46 -14.74
C ILE A 292 -3.43 8.17 -13.53
N GLY A 293 -3.00 7.25 -12.69
CA GLY A 293 -3.69 6.89 -11.46
C GLY A 293 -2.81 7.12 -10.23
N CYS A 294 -3.46 7.17 -9.08
CA CYS A 294 -2.84 7.34 -7.79
C CYS A 294 -3.12 6.15 -6.87
N GLU A 295 -2.12 5.77 -6.07
CA GLU A 295 -2.24 4.77 -5.02
C GLU A 295 -2.32 5.45 -3.65
N TYR A 296 -3.17 4.91 -2.78
CA TYR A 296 -3.22 5.22 -1.37
C TYR A 296 -2.91 3.97 -0.55
N GLY A 297 -1.84 4.05 0.22
CA GLY A 297 -1.40 2.99 1.14
C GLY A 297 -0.46 3.51 2.21
N MET A 298 -0.09 2.62 3.11
CA MET A 298 0.87 2.90 4.19
C MET A 298 1.54 1.61 4.64
N SER A 299 2.66 1.71 5.36
CA SER A 299 3.42 0.56 5.84
C SER A 299 2.63 -0.34 6.79
N GLU A 300 1.63 0.22 7.48
CA GLU A 300 0.75 -0.47 8.43
C GLU A 300 -0.37 -1.27 7.75
N LEU A 301 -0.56 -1.16 6.44
CA LEU A 301 -1.57 -1.87 5.67
C LEU A 301 -0.96 -2.98 4.81
N SER A 302 -1.75 -4.00 4.53
CA SER A 302 -1.43 -5.06 3.56
C SER A 302 -2.25 -4.96 2.27
N SER A 303 -3.15 -3.98 2.19
CA SER A 303 -3.94 -3.65 1.00
C SER A 303 -3.73 -2.20 0.58
N GLN A 304 -3.90 -1.92 -0.70
CA GLN A 304 -3.80 -0.59 -1.30
C GLN A 304 -5.14 -0.19 -1.90
N ALA A 305 -5.45 1.10 -1.85
CA ALA A 305 -6.55 1.66 -2.62
C ALA A 305 -6.02 2.38 -3.85
N TYR A 306 -6.81 2.36 -4.91
CA TYR A 306 -6.48 3.03 -6.16
C TYR A 306 -7.61 3.98 -6.53
N ASP A 307 -7.28 5.09 -7.18
CA ASP A 307 -8.31 5.93 -7.76
C ASP A 307 -8.93 5.26 -9.00
N CYS A 308 -10.23 5.44 -9.17
CA CYS A 308 -11.01 4.73 -10.17
C CYS A 308 -10.87 5.29 -11.60
N ALA A 309 -9.97 6.24 -11.84
CA ALA A 309 -9.85 6.91 -13.15
C ALA A 309 -9.56 5.93 -14.29
N LEU A 310 -8.89 4.81 -14.01
CA LEU A 310 -8.43 3.86 -15.03
C LEU A 310 -9.40 2.70 -15.32
N SER A 311 -10.36 2.44 -14.44
CA SER A 311 -11.25 1.27 -14.55
C SER A 311 -12.33 1.37 -15.64
N ALA A 312 -12.59 2.58 -16.16
CA ALA A 312 -13.73 2.82 -17.05
C ALA A 312 -13.55 2.30 -18.49
N ASP A 313 -12.30 2.26 -19.00
CA ASP A 313 -12.04 1.91 -20.40
C ASP A 313 -11.76 0.41 -20.64
N MET A 314 -11.62 -0.40 -19.60
CA MET A 314 -11.14 -1.79 -19.71
C MET A 314 -12.23 -2.87 -19.59
N GLY A 315 -13.50 -2.50 -19.45
CA GLY A 315 -14.59 -3.44 -19.21
C GLY A 315 -14.82 -4.50 -20.32
N GLY A 316 -14.25 -4.30 -21.52
CA GLY A 316 -14.33 -5.26 -22.62
C GLY A 316 -13.14 -6.23 -22.72
N PHE A 317 -11.95 -5.82 -22.31
CA PHE A 317 -10.73 -6.60 -22.55
C PHE A 317 -10.39 -7.59 -21.42
N ALA A 318 -10.75 -7.25 -20.19
CA ALA A 318 -10.43 -8.07 -19.02
C ALA A 318 -11.23 -9.39 -18.99
N SER A 319 -12.52 -9.38 -19.40
CA SER A 319 -13.37 -10.57 -19.26
C SER A 319 -13.02 -11.72 -20.20
N GLU A 320 -12.57 -11.46 -21.43
CA GLU A 320 -12.20 -12.50 -22.39
C GLU A 320 -10.83 -13.12 -22.09
N PHE A 321 -9.86 -12.31 -21.66
CA PHE A 321 -8.50 -12.77 -21.32
C PHE A 321 -8.48 -13.67 -20.09
N PHE A 322 -9.31 -13.37 -19.09
CA PHE A 322 -9.38 -14.15 -17.84
C PHE A 322 -10.12 -15.46 -17.96
N SER A 323 -11.08 -15.58 -18.87
CA SER A 323 -11.73 -16.87 -19.13
C SER A 323 -10.74 -17.91 -19.69
N GLU A 324 -9.74 -17.49 -20.46
CA GLU A 324 -8.71 -18.37 -21.01
C GLU A 324 -7.63 -18.79 -20.00
N ILE A 325 -7.21 -17.88 -19.10
CA ILE A 325 -6.23 -18.20 -18.05
C ILE A 325 -6.85 -19.13 -17.01
N SER A 326 -8.09 -18.90 -16.61
CA SER A 326 -8.80 -19.74 -15.63
C SER A 326 -9.04 -21.16 -16.16
N ALA A 327 -9.27 -21.33 -17.45
CA ALA A 327 -9.40 -22.64 -18.08
C ALA A 327 -8.07 -23.42 -18.12
N LYS A 328 -6.93 -22.74 -18.16
CA LYS A 328 -5.58 -23.35 -18.17
C LYS A 328 -5.01 -23.61 -16.77
N ALA A 329 -5.43 -22.88 -15.75
CA ALA A 329 -4.97 -23.07 -14.37
C ALA A 329 -5.58 -24.31 -13.70
N GLY A 330 -6.64 -24.88 -14.24
CA GLY A 330 -7.30 -26.10 -13.74
C GLY A 330 -6.59 -27.41 -14.08
N SER A 331 -5.51 -27.41 -14.87
CA SER A 331 -4.84 -28.63 -15.30
C SER A 331 -3.31 -28.57 -15.12
N GLY A 332 -2.83 -28.43 -13.87
CA GLY A 332 -1.43 -28.69 -13.51
C GLY A 332 -0.57 -27.45 -13.33
N GLY A 333 0.26 -27.52 -12.32
CA GLY A 333 1.18 -26.56 -11.70
C GLY A 333 1.69 -25.41 -12.55
N LEU A 334 1.69 -24.23 -11.95
CA LEU A 334 2.18 -22.96 -12.48
C LEU A 334 3.63 -23.08 -13.01
N ARG A 335 3.77 -23.12 -14.33
CA ARG A 335 5.00 -22.72 -15.01
C ARG A 335 4.82 -21.30 -15.55
N PRO A 336 5.84 -20.43 -15.49
CA PRO A 336 5.79 -19.11 -16.12
C PRO A 336 5.60 -19.27 -17.62
N LEU A 337 4.59 -18.63 -18.19
CA LEU A 337 4.43 -18.54 -19.64
C LEU A 337 5.45 -17.53 -20.19
N ALA A 338 6.22 -17.93 -21.19
CA ALA A 338 7.15 -17.06 -21.89
C ALA A 338 6.37 -15.93 -22.61
N GLY A 339 6.78 -14.67 -22.35
CA GLY A 339 6.06 -13.45 -22.77
C GLY A 339 5.81 -13.26 -24.28
N GLY A 340 6.41 -14.09 -25.16
CA GLY A 340 6.25 -13.97 -26.61
C GLY A 340 4.88 -14.37 -27.17
N GLU A 341 4.23 -15.39 -26.60
CA GLU A 341 2.93 -15.86 -27.12
C GLU A 341 1.76 -14.93 -26.75
N ILE A 342 1.92 -14.17 -25.66
CA ILE A 342 0.88 -13.24 -25.18
C ILE A 342 0.81 -12.00 -26.05
N LEU A 343 1.95 -11.50 -26.52
CA LEU A 343 2.05 -10.30 -27.37
C LEU A 343 1.47 -10.53 -28.78
N ASP A 344 1.62 -11.73 -29.34
CA ASP A 344 1.11 -12.03 -30.69
C ASP A 344 -0.42 -12.15 -30.72
N LYS A 345 -1.04 -12.60 -29.63
CA LYS A 345 -2.50 -12.69 -29.53
C LYS A 345 -3.14 -11.31 -29.30
N ALA A 346 -2.51 -10.44 -28.53
CA ALA A 346 -2.92 -9.05 -28.34
C ALA A 346 -2.88 -8.24 -29.65
N ARG A 347 -1.86 -8.45 -30.49
CA ARG A 347 -1.74 -7.83 -31.82
C ARG A 347 -2.84 -8.25 -32.79
N ARG A 348 -3.26 -9.51 -32.77
CA ARG A 348 -4.33 -10.01 -33.67
C ARG A 348 -5.71 -9.47 -33.27
N SER A 349 -5.95 -9.19 -32.00
CA SER A 349 -7.23 -8.62 -31.52
C SER A 349 -7.38 -7.14 -31.86
N GLN A 350 -6.27 -6.35 -31.84
CA GLN A 350 -6.29 -4.93 -32.19
C GLN A 350 -6.59 -4.65 -33.67
N THR A 351 -6.26 -5.57 -34.58
CA THR A 351 -6.54 -5.42 -36.02
C THR A 351 -8.00 -5.71 -36.40
N ALA A 352 -8.77 -6.34 -35.53
CA ALA A 352 -10.17 -6.68 -35.80
C ALA A 352 -11.19 -5.60 -35.33
N ALA A 353 -10.76 -4.64 -34.50
CA ALA A 353 -11.65 -3.65 -33.87
C ALA A 353 -11.82 -2.33 -34.65
N THR A 354 -11.22 -2.18 -35.83
CA THR A 354 -11.35 -0.97 -36.66
C THR A 354 -12.55 -1.06 -37.65
N ARG A 355 -13.77 -1.13 -37.15
CA ARG A 355 -14.96 -0.73 -37.92
C ARG A 355 -15.91 0.09 -37.04
N SER A 356 -15.72 1.39 -37.18
CA SER A 356 -16.62 2.55 -37.06
C SER A 356 -17.99 2.40 -36.39
N LYS A 357 -18.21 3.10 -35.27
CA LYS A 357 -19.46 3.77 -34.91
C LYS A 357 -19.18 5.26 -34.59
N PRO A 358 -20.17 6.17 -34.82
CA PRO A 358 -19.89 7.61 -34.88
C PRO A 358 -19.59 8.20 -33.51
N VAL A 359 -18.66 9.14 -33.54
CA VAL A 359 -18.19 10.00 -32.41
C VAL A 359 -19.37 10.76 -31.85
N ALA A 360 -19.80 10.44 -30.64
CA ALA A 360 -20.56 11.34 -29.80
C ALA A 360 -19.63 12.44 -29.29
N THR A 361 -20.06 13.67 -29.36
CA THR A 361 -19.31 14.88 -29.04
C THR A 361 -18.85 14.90 -27.57
N ALA A 362 -17.55 14.80 -27.38
CA ALA A 362 -16.87 14.83 -26.08
C ALA A 362 -16.92 16.26 -25.50
N LYS A 363 -17.94 16.59 -24.73
CA LYS A 363 -17.98 17.80 -23.89
C LYS A 363 -18.48 17.62 -22.45
N ASP A 364 -19.08 16.47 -22.11
CA ASP A 364 -19.69 16.27 -20.78
C ASP A 364 -19.08 15.15 -19.92
N ASP A 365 -17.97 14.50 -20.35
CA ASP A 365 -17.39 13.33 -19.63
C ASP A 365 -16.18 13.70 -18.71
N PHE A 366 -15.94 14.96 -18.42
CA PHE A 366 -14.70 15.40 -17.78
C PHE A 366 -14.74 15.50 -16.22
N CYS A 367 -15.86 15.15 -15.61
CA CYS A 367 -15.98 15.14 -14.14
C CYS A 367 -16.56 13.82 -13.64
N ARG A 368 -15.86 12.69 -13.83
CA ARG A 368 -16.05 11.58 -12.90
C ARG A 368 -15.28 11.92 -11.63
N ASP A 369 -15.98 11.97 -10.51
CA ASP A 369 -15.37 12.13 -9.20
C ASP A 369 -14.31 11.04 -9.01
N VAL A 370 -13.04 11.42 -9.03
CA VAL A 370 -11.92 10.51 -8.85
C VAL A 370 -11.79 10.22 -7.36
N TYR A 371 -12.13 9.03 -6.94
CA TYR A 371 -12.04 8.60 -5.54
C TYR A 371 -11.30 7.27 -5.42
N PHE A 372 -10.74 7.02 -4.24
CA PHE A 372 -10.00 5.82 -3.93
C PHE A 372 -10.93 4.68 -3.54
N GLU A 373 -10.70 3.50 -4.10
CA GLU A 373 -11.37 2.26 -3.70
C GLU A 373 -10.36 1.23 -3.22
N PHE A 374 -10.64 0.63 -2.07
CA PHE A 374 -9.96 -0.56 -1.60
C PHE A 374 -10.51 -1.82 -2.26
N PRO A 375 -9.70 -2.90 -2.34
CA PRO A 375 -10.21 -4.19 -2.75
C PRO A 375 -11.27 -4.73 -1.78
N PRO A 376 -12.12 -5.68 -2.19
CA PRO A 376 -13.30 -6.08 -1.42
C PRO A 376 -13.00 -6.79 -0.08
N TRP A 377 -11.77 -7.10 0.23
CA TRP A 377 -11.32 -7.59 1.55
C TRP A 377 -10.81 -6.47 2.47
N ALA A 378 -10.99 -5.23 2.08
CA ALA A 378 -10.75 -4.08 2.95
C ALA A 378 -11.95 -3.14 2.94
N ARG A 379 -12.13 -2.40 4.01
CA ARG A 379 -13.25 -1.46 4.21
C ARG A 379 -12.71 -0.12 4.70
N VAL A 380 -13.31 0.93 4.20
CA VAL A 380 -13.06 2.31 4.65
C VAL A 380 -14.29 2.85 5.36
N ARG A 381 -14.06 3.57 6.44
CA ARG A 381 -15.07 4.39 7.14
C ARG A 381 -14.49 5.78 7.34
N ILE A 382 -15.31 6.80 7.20
CA ILE A 382 -14.96 8.18 7.51
C ILE A 382 -15.55 8.50 8.88
N ILE A 383 -14.71 8.85 9.84
CA ILE A 383 -15.10 9.03 11.24
C ILE A 383 -15.01 10.52 11.60
N SER A 384 -16.11 11.10 12.02
CA SER A 384 -16.13 12.46 12.57
C SER A 384 -15.24 12.52 13.82
N PRO A 385 -14.24 13.39 13.87
CA PRO A 385 -13.40 13.55 15.05
C PRO A 385 -14.16 14.11 16.26
N GLU A 386 -15.25 14.82 16.01
CA GLU A 386 -16.06 15.47 17.04
C GLU A 386 -16.97 14.47 17.76
N THR A 387 -17.61 13.60 16.99
CA THR A 387 -18.61 12.67 17.53
C THR A 387 -18.09 11.24 17.74
N GLY A 388 -16.96 10.88 17.13
CA GLY A 388 -16.41 9.53 17.07
C GLY A 388 -17.27 8.54 16.26
N ARG A 389 -18.34 9.03 15.61
CA ARG A 389 -19.25 8.24 14.77
C ARG A 389 -18.88 8.36 13.30
N GLU A 390 -19.44 7.48 12.50
CA GLU A 390 -19.31 7.54 11.05
C GLU A 390 -19.96 8.85 10.52
N ALA A 391 -19.21 9.58 9.69
CA ALA A 391 -19.66 10.80 9.04
C ALA A 391 -20.70 10.45 7.95
N ALA A 392 -21.61 11.38 7.68
CA ALA A 392 -22.56 11.24 6.58
C ALA A 392 -21.85 11.34 5.22
N GLU A 393 -22.53 10.92 4.17
CA GLU A 393 -22.05 11.07 2.79
C GLU A 393 -21.76 12.56 2.51
N GLY A 394 -20.56 12.84 2.00
CA GLY A 394 -20.12 14.23 1.73
C GLY A 394 -19.50 14.97 2.91
N GLU A 395 -19.56 14.43 4.14
CA GLU A 395 -18.92 15.04 5.30
C GLU A 395 -17.46 14.62 5.44
N THR A 396 -16.62 15.55 5.89
CA THR A 396 -15.20 15.32 6.17
C THR A 396 -15.01 14.61 7.51
N GLY A 397 -14.11 13.64 7.53
CA GLY A 397 -13.69 12.99 8.78
C GLY A 397 -12.37 12.26 8.60
N LEU A 398 -11.94 11.58 9.66
CA LEU A 398 -10.73 10.77 9.68
C LEU A 398 -10.97 9.41 9.02
N ILE A 399 -10.06 9.00 8.15
CA ILE A 399 -10.12 7.69 7.48
C ILE A 399 -9.81 6.58 8.49
N ARG A 400 -10.75 5.64 8.63
CA ARG A 400 -10.58 4.39 9.40
C ARG A 400 -10.67 3.22 8.47
N LEU A 401 -9.73 2.31 8.58
CA LEU A 401 -9.57 1.15 7.70
C LEU A 401 -9.74 -0.15 8.47
N HIS A 402 -10.34 -1.14 7.79
CA HIS A 402 -10.41 -2.52 8.23
C HIS A 402 -9.87 -3.36 7.08
N ASP A 403 -8.69 -3.93 7.26
CA ASP A 403 -7.96 -4.69 6.23
C ASP A 403 -7.78 -6.14 6.68
N LEU A 404 -8.53 -7.07 6.05
CA LEU A 404 -8.43 -8.50 6.37
C LEU A 404 -7.06 -9.08 6.03
N ALA A 405 -6.30 -8.47 5.10
CA ALA A 405 -4.96 -8.93 4.76
C ALA A 405 -3.93 -8.67 5.88
N ASN A 406 -4.26 -7.83 6.88
CA ASN A 406 -3.43 -7.59 8.07
C ASN A 406 -3.53 -8.71 9.12
N VAL A 407 -3.51 -9.97 8.71
CA VAL A 407 -3.74 -11.14 9.58
C VAL A 407 -2.83 -11.16 10.79
N PHE A 408 -1.54 -10.91 10.60
CA PHE A 408 -0.51 -11.04 11.63
C PHE A 408 -0.21 -9.74 12.39
N SER A 409 -0.94 -8.68 12.09
CA SER A 409 -0.82 -7.38 12.75
C SER A 409 -2.18 -6.99 13.37
N VAL A 410 -2.74 -5.84 12.98
CA VAL A 410 -4.06 -5.37 13.42
C VAL A 410 -4.90 -5.03 12.19
N ALA A 411 -6.08 -5.64 12.09
CA ALA A 411 -6.97 -5.42 10.96
C ALA A 411 -7.59 -4.01 10.93
N ALA A 412 -7.89 -3.44 12.11
CA ALA A 412 -8.57 -2.15 12.22
C ALA A 412 -7.60 -1.02 12.57
N ILE A 413 -7.45 -0.04 11.69
CA ILE A 413 -6.47 1.06 11.81
C ILE A 413 -7.19 2.40 11.69
N GLN A 414 -6.92 3.31 12.62
CA GLN A 414 -7.32 4.70 12.56
C GLN A 414 -6.16 5.54 12.04
N THR A 415 -6.34 6.16 10.89
CA THR A 415 -5.34 7.07 10.32
C THR A 415 -5.52 8.49 10.85
N GLU A 416 -4.57 9.35 10.50
CA GLU A 416 -4.65 10.80 10.70
C GLU A 416 -4.99 11.52 9.37
N ASP A 417 -5.32 10.76 8.33
CA ASP A 417 -5.69 11.30 7.04
C ASP A 417 -7.17 11.67 7.02
N LEU A 418 -7.49 12.81 6.40
CA LEU A 418 -8.85 13.30 6.22
C LEU A 418 -9.39 12.84 4.88
N GLY A 419 -10.66 12.46 4.88
CA GLY A 419 -11.36 12.07 3.67
C GLY A 419 -12.83 12.38 3.72
N ILE A 420 -13.47 12.25 2.58
CA ILE A 420 -14.91 12.33 2.39
C ILE A 420 -15.37 11.00 1.80
N ARG A 421 -16.46 10.44 2.31
CA ARG A 421 -17.05 9.24 1.73
C ARG A 421 -17.62 9.54 0.35
N ARG A 422 -17.35 8.64 -0.62
CA ARG A 422 -17.88 8.69 -1.98
C ARG A 422 -18.31 7.28 -2.38
N GLY A 423 -19.59 7.00 -2.28
CA GLY A 423 -20.10 5.66 -2.62
C GLY A 423 -19.37 4.54 -1.87
N GLY A 424 -18.72 3.62 -2.60
CA GLY A 424 -17.95 2.50 -2.04
C GLY A 424 -16.52 2.86 -1.61
N GLY A 425 -16.05 4.09 -1.90
CA GLY A 425 -14.69 4.56 -1.65
C GLY A 425 -14.63 5.88 -0.89
N PHE A 426 -13.57 6.64 -1.12
CA PHE A 426 -13.33 7.91 -0.45
C PHE A 426 -12.48 8.87 -1.30
N GLU A 427 -12.73 10.14 -1.13
CA GLU A 427 -11.88 11.23 -1.59
C GLU A 427 -10.86 11.56 -0.49
N LEU A 428 -9.57 11.60 -0.84
CA LEU A 428 -8.50 11.94 0.10
C LEU A 428 -8.29 13.47 0.08
N LEU A 429 -8.45 14.10 1.24
CA LEU A 429 -8.24 15.55 1.40
C LEU A 429 -6.82 15.91 1.87
N GLY A 430 -6.07 14.94 2.41
CA GLY A 430 -4.77 15.14 3.01
C GLY A 430 -4.76 14.78 4.49
N ARG A 431 -3.87 15.41 5.27
CA ARG A 431 -3.73 15.11 6.70
C ARG A 431 -4.39 16.16 7.57
N ALA A 432 -4.86 15.73 8.74
CA ALA A 432 -5.27 16.65 9.79
C ALA A 432 -4.09 17.57 10.18
N THR A 433 -4.37 18.85 10.39
CA THR A 433 -3.35 19.90 10.63
C THR A 433 -2.45 19.66 11.85
N ALA A 434 -2.86 18.80 12.77
CA ALA A 434 -2.07 18.36 13.94
C ALA A 434 -1.22 17.10 13.66
N ALA A 435 -1.33 16.51 12.47
CA ALA A 435 -0.68 15.24 12.15
C ALA A 435 0.69 15.45 11.49
N GLU A 436 1.62 14.55 11.80
CA GLU A 436 2.96 14.59 11.23
C GLU A 436 3.00 14.16 9.75
N PRO A 437 3.90 14.74 8.92
CA PRO A 437 4.05 14.34 7.53
C PRO A 437 4.47 12.86 7.42
N ARG A 438 3.78 12.06 6.60
CA ARG A 438 4.17 10.68 6.27
C ARG A 438 4.37 10.53 4.77
N GLY A 439 5.09 9.49 4.40
CA GLY A 439 5.23 8.99 3.06
C GLY A 439 5.91 7.62 3.11
N CYS A 440 5.67 6.74 2.14
CA CYS A 440 6.21 5.37 2.10
C CYS A 440 7.71 5.25 1.81
N SER A 441 8.42 6.34 1.49
CA SER A 441 9.86 6.33 1.28
C SER A 441 10.62 6.67 2.55
N LEU A 442 11.54 5.82 2.95
CA LEU A 442 12.34 5.95 4.18
C LEU A 442 13.25 7.19 4.13
N ASN A 443 13.17 8.04 5.15
CA ASN A 443 14.24 8.96 5.48
C ASN A 443 15.21 8.24 6.42
N VAL A 444 16.35 7.82 5.92
CA VAL A 444 17.49 7.44 6.76
C VAL A 444 18.43 8.64 6.77
N GLY A 445 18.51 9.31 7.90
CA GLY A 445 19.63 10.20 8.22
C GLY A 445 19.38 11.70 8.10
N GLU A 446 19.17 12.34 9.23
CA GLU A 446 19.92 13.51 9.66
C GLU A 446 20.35 13.29 11.11
N VAL A 447 21.47 12.63 11.28
CA VAL A 447 22.29 12.84 12.49
C VAL A 447 23.09 14.11 12.22
N LYS A 448 22.55 15.26 12.56
CA LYS A 448 23.36 16.44 12.78
C LYS A 448 24.06 16.25 14.11
N SER A 449 25.35 15.88 14.05
CA SER A 449 26.27 16.09 15.12
C SER A 449 26.25 17.59 15.51
N GLN A 450 25.63 17.92 16.63
CA GLN A 450 25.98 19.15 17.33
C GLN A 450 27.38 18.92 17.95
N GLN A 451 28.41 19.47 17.32
CA GLN A 451 29.66 19.76 17.95
C GLN A 451 29.66 21.22 18.39
N THR A 452 29.98 21.36 19.67
CA THR A 452 30.33 22.51 20.53
C THR A 452 29.23 23.41 20.95
#